data_bc1325e8d2d4fc84457888a57d623462
#
_entry.id   bc1325e8d2d4fc84457888a57d623462
#
_cell.length_a   1.000
_cell.length_b   1.000
_cell.length_c   1.000
_cell.angle_alpha   90.00
_cell.angle_beta   90.00
_cell.angle_gamma   90.00
#
_symmetry.space_group_name_H-M   'P 1'
#
loop_
_entity.id
_entity.type
_entity.pdbx_description
1 polymer ?
#
loop_
_entity_poly.entity_id
_entity_poly.type
_entity_poly.pdbx_seq_one_letter_code
_entity_poly.pdbx_strand_id
1 'polypeptide(L)'
;EEGSLLSGMRAITLRDSLAEAIIYHLSRDKSLIAYGEECRDWGGAFGVYRGFSDIIPINRLFNSPISEAAIVSTAIGYAISGGRAIIELMYSDFIGRAGDEIFNQLAKWQAMSAGELNLPIVLRASIGSKYGAQHSQDWTSLLTHIPGLSIVYPATPYDAKGLMASSLCSNDPTVFFESQRLYDKVEIFTENGVPKNYYKVPFGKAVKRRSGKDITILTIGASLYAALDASIELINHNIDTEIIDARSLVPFDYEMLLNSVKLTGRLLIVSEAVERGSFANTIATNVSKFAFKNLKASPMIIGAPNWIAPGADMEKTYSPQSEDILDLVFRDFFPEKRINKRGLRKDWDFLDLAKKGL
;
A
#
# COMPACT_ATOMS: atom_id res chain seq x y z
N GLU A 1 -23.13 1.09 -19.62
CA GLU A 1 -22.85 -0.35 -19.45
C GLU A 1 -22.12 -0.66 -18.13
N GLU A 2 -21.28 0.27 -17.57
CA GLU A 2 -20.68 0.07 -16.23
C GLU A 2 -21.72 -0.09 -15.12
N GLY A 3 -22.87 0.55 -15.22
CA GLY A 3 -23.94 0.45 -14.22
C GLY A 3 -24.64 -0.91 -14.13
N SER A 4 -24.57 -1.74 -15.18
CA SER A 4 -25.22 -3.05 -15.21
C SER A 4 -24.41 -4.15 -14.49
N LEU A 5 -23.08 -4.05 -14.50
CA LEU A 5 -22.18 -4.97 -13.82
C LEU A 5 -22.21 -4.82 -12.29
N LEU A 6 -22.60 -3.62 -11.81
CA LEU A 6 -22.66 -3.29 -10.37
C LEU A 6 -24.06 -3.44 -9.77
N SER A 7 -25.04 -3.89 -10.58
CA SER A 7 -26.41 -4.09 -10.12
C SER A 7 -26.47 -5.14 -9.02
N GLY A 8 -26.85 -4.73 -7.82
CA GLY A 8 -26.93 -5.58 -6.62
C GLY A 8 -25.68 -5.59 -5.75
N MET A 9 -24.52 -5.07 -6.21
CA MET A 9 -23.33 -4.94 -5.41
C MET A 9 -23.31 -3.62 -4.64
N ARG A 10 -22.81 -3.65 -3.40
CA ARG A 10 -22.47 -2.43 -2.69
C ARG A 10 -21.09 -1.92 -3.11
N ALA A 11 -21.04 -1.30 -4.28
CA ALA A 11 -19.82 -0.74 -4.85
C ALA A 11 -19.56 0.65 -4.25
N ILE A 12 -18.76 0.73 -3.19
CA ILE A 12 -18.28 2.00 -2.62
C ILE A 12 -16.82 2.20 -2.93
N THR A 13 -16.38 3.45 -2.88
CA THR A 13 -15.00 3.82 -3.15
C THR A 13 -14.06 3.42 -2.01
N LEU A 14 -12.75 3.37 -2.27
CA LEU A 14 -11.76 3.15 -1.23
C LEU A 14 -11.84 4.26 -0.16
N ARG A 15 -12.01 5.52 -0.58
CA ARG A 15 -12.22 6.65 0.31
C ARG A 15 -13.41 6.44 1.27
N ASP A 16 -14.56 6.09 0.73
CA ASP A 16 -15.77 5.86 1.54
C ASP A 16 -15.62 4.65 2.46
N SER A 17 -14.90 3.64 2.02
CA SER A 17 -14.58 2.46 2.83
C SER A 17 -13.73 2.79 4.04
N LEU A 18 -12.72 3.65 3.89
CA LEU A 18 -11.92 4.19 5.00
C LEU A 18 -12.79 5.01 5.95
N ALA A 19 -13.60 5.93 5.39
CA ALA A 19 -14.51 6.77 6.15
C ALA A 19 -15.46 5.94 7.02
N GLU A 20 -16.05 4.87 6.48
CA GLU A 20 -16.93 3.98 7.25
C GLU A 20 -16.24 3.31 8.43
N ALA A 21 -15.01 2.84 8.26
CA ALA A 21 -14.26 2.24 9.37
C ALA A 21 -13.92 3.28 10.45
N ILE A 22 -13.46 4.46 10.03
CA ILE A 22 -13.06 5.53 10.94
C ILE A 22 -14.27 6.07 11.75
N ILE A 23 -15.37 6.38 11.08
CA ILE A 23 -16.56 6.91 11.75
C ILE A 23 -17.18 5.87 12.70
N TYR A 24 -17.12 4.58 12.33
CA TYR A 24 -17.55 3.51 13.23
C TYR A 24 -16.79 3.55 14.56
N HIS A 25 -15.47 3.69 14.53
CA HIS A 25 -14.66 3.76 15.75
C HIS A 25 -14.81 5.10 16.49
N LEU A 26 -14.82 6.22 15.80
CA LEU A 26 -15.05 7.55 16.40
C LEU A 26 -16.39 7.61 17.14
N SER A 27 -17.43 6.91 16.67
CA SER A 27 -18.72 6.89 17.33
C SER A 27 -18.78 6.03 18.61
N ARG A 28 -17.84 5.10 18.79
CA ARG A 28 -17.86 4.11 19.88
C ARG A 28 -16.75 4.29 20.90
N ASP A 29 -15.58 4.74 20.46
CA ASP A 29 -14.44 4.99 21.34
C ASP A 29 -14.30 6.50 21.60
N LYS A 30 -14.62 6.91 22.81
CA LYS A 30 -14.53 8.32 23.23
C LYS A 30 -13.09 8.81 23.39
N SER A 31 -12.13 7.90 23.53
CA SER A 31 -10.70 8.24 23.60
C SER A 31 -10.06 8.44 22.23
N LEU A 32 -10.73 8.02 21.15
CA LEU A 32 -10.19 8.17 19.79
C LEU A 32 -10.33 9.61 19.31
N ILE A 33 -9.20 10.22 18.95
CA ILE A 33 -9.15 11.51 18.27
C ILE A 33 -8.61 11.33 16.84
N ALA A 34 -9.01 12.23 15.95
CA ALA A 34 -8.55 12.27 14.56
C ALA A 34 -8.05 13.67 14.22
N TYR A 35 -6.87 13.81 13.64
CA TYR A 35 -6.37 15.10 13.23
C TYR A 35 -5.21 14.99 12.23
N GLY A 36 -4.89 16.14 11.65
CA GLY A 36 -3.87 16.39 10.67
C GLY A 36 -4.17 17.71 9.99
N GLU A 37 -3.46 18.02 8.92
CA GLU A 37 -3.71 19.22 8.13
C GLU A 37 -5.07 19.13 7.45
N GLU A 38 -5.91 20.16 7.60
CA GLU A 38 -7.24 20.26 6.96
C GLU A 38 -8.20 19.07 7.20
N CYS A 39 -7.94 18.23 8.21
CA CYS A 39 -8.74 17.05 8.47
C CYS A 39 -10.20 17.38 8.79
N ARG A 40 -10.47 18.47 9.54
CA ARG A 40 -11.81 18.88 9.91
C ARG A 40 -12.53 19.65 8.81
N ASP A 41 -11.90 20.71 8.31
CA ASP A 41 -12.59 21.70 7.47
C ASP A 41 -12.75 21.23 6.02
N TRP A 42 -11.74 20.56 5.46
CA TRP A 42 -11.79 20.00 4.11
C TRP A 42 -12.08 18.50 4.06
N GLY A 43 -11.99 17.84 5.21
CA GLY A 43 -12.12 16.39 5.31
C GLY A 43 -10.82 15.62 5.07
N GLY A 44 -9.67 16.26 5.28
CA GLY A 44 -8.34 15.75 4.97
C GLY A 44 -7.96 15.98 3.51
N ALA A 45 -6.70 15.73 3.17
CA ALA A 45 -6.14 15.98 1.85
C ALA A 45 -6.95 15.36 0.70
N PHE A 46 -7.53 14.19 0.94
CA PHE A 46 -8.26 13.41 -0.07
C PHE A 46 -9.72 13.11 0.33
N GLY A 47 -10.27 13.86 1.29
CA GLY A 47 -11.68 13.86 1.62
C GLY A 47 -12.18 12.65 2.39
N VAL A 48 -11.30 11.91 3.08
CA VAL A 48 -11.70 10.73 3.87
C VAL A 48 -12.57 11.12 5.08
N TYR A 49 -12.35 12.29 5.67
CA TYR A 49 -13.14 12.81 6.80
C TYR A 49 -14.28 13.75 6.37
N ARG A 50 -14.59 13.85 5.08
CA ARG A 50 -15.65 14.74 4.58
C ARG A 50 -16.99 14.47 5.27
N GLY A 51 -17.62 15.53 5.79
CA GLY A 51 -18.89 15.47 6.51
C GLY A 51 -18.78 15.01 7.99
N PHE A 52 -17.60 14.64 8.46
CA PHE A 52 -17.42 14.24 9.87
C PHE A 52 -17.56 15.43 10.84
N SER A 53 -17.20 16.64 10.37
CA SER A 53 -17.34 17.87 11.17
C SER A 53 -18.76 18.15 11.66
N ASP A 54 -19.77 17.61 10.97
CA ASP A 54 -21.19 17.80 11.31
C ASP A 54 -21.62 16.94 12.51
N ILE A 55 -20.88 15.86 12.78
CA ILE A 55 -21.27 14.86 13.80
C ILE A 55 -20.17 14.59 14.83
N ILE A 56 -18.91 14.93 14.55
CA ILE A 56 -17.80 14.76 15.49
C ILE A 56 -17.39 16.12 16.05
N PRO A 57 -17.34 16.28 17.37
CA PRO A 57 -16.99 17.54 18.00
C PRO A 57 -15.52 17.92 17.75
N ILE A 58 -15.23 19.23 17.83
CA ILE A 58 -13.92 19.79 17.50
C ILE A 58 -12.77 19.24 18.34
N ASN A 59 -13.03 18.86 19.58
CA ASN A 59 -12.00 18.25 20.43
C ASN A 59 -11.69 16.79 20.09
N ARG A 60 -12.34 16.23 19.08
CA ARG A 60 -12.11 14.85 18.63
C ARG A 60 -11.80 14.75 17.14
N LEU A 61 -12.13 15.77 16.36
CA LEU A 61 -11.71 15.93 14.98
C LEU A 61 -11.31 17.39 14.79
N PHE A 62 -10.05 17.66 14.53
CA PHE A 62 -9.53 19.02 14.41
C PHE A 62 -8.41 19.11 13.37
N ASN A 63 -8.13 20.35 12.92
CA ASN A 63 -6.99 20.64 12.09
C ASN A 63 -5.74 20.85 12.94
N SER A 64 -4.61 20.39 12.44
CA SER A 64 -3.29 20.77 12.96
C SER A 64 -2.69 21.91 12.11
N PRO A 65 -1.74 22.66 12.66
CA PRO A 65 -0.81 23.42 11.83
C PRO A 65 0.01 22.51 10.91
N ILE A 66 0.63 23.08 9.87
CA ILE A 66 1.61 22.38 9.03
C ILE A 66 2.87 22.14 9.87
N SER A 67 2.92 21.00 10.54
CA SER A 67 4.03 20.61 11.41
C SER A 67 3.98 19.12 11.68
N GLU A 68 4.52 18.32 10.76
CA GLU A 68 4.42 16.85 10.78
C GLU A 68 5.05 16.24 12.03
N ALA A 69 6.19 16.79 12.48
CA ALA A 69 6.82 16.39 13.74
C ALA A 69 5.88 16.59 14.94
N ALA A 70 5.20 17.74 15.03
CA ALA A 70 4.24 18.02 16.10
C ALA A 70 3.00 17.13 16.01
N ILE A 71 2.51 16.83 14.80
CA ILE A 71 1.39 15.89 14.58
C ILE A 71 1.72 14.53 15.20
N VAL A 72 2.87 13.97 14.88
CA VAL A 72 3.26 12.63 15.36
C VAL A 72 3.59 12.67 16.86
N SER A 73 4.39 13.65 17.33
CA SER A 73 4.76 13.76 18.76
C SER A 73 3.54 13.90 19.67
N THR A 74 2.56 14.72 19.26
CA THR A 74 1.35 14.94 20.04
C THR A 74 0.51 13.65 20.14
N ALA A 75 0.42 12.88 19.04
CA ALA A 75 -0.26 11.58 19.07
C ALA A 75 0.42 10.60 20.03
N ILE A 76 1.76 10.57 20.05
CA ILE A 76 2.52 9.74 20.97
C ILE A 76 2.24 10.14 22.43
N GLY A 77 2.34 11.44 22.75
CA GLY A 77 2.04 11.93 24.08
C GLY A 77 0.60 11.63 24.52
N TYR A 78 -0.35 11.78 23.60
CA TYR A 78 -1.76 11.44 23.86
C TYR A 78 -1.96 9.93 24.11
N ALA A 79 -1.32 9.08 23.30
CA ALA A 79 -1.38 7.63 23.46
C ALA A 79 -0.76 7.16 24.79
N ILE A 80 0.40 7.70 25.18
CA ILE A 80 1.04 7.43 26.48
C ILE A 80 0.13 7.83 27.65
N SER A 81 -0.71 8.87 27.45
CA SER A 81 -1.70 9.31 28.46
C SER A 81 -2.98 8.47 28.45
N GLY A 82 -3.04 7.36 27.69
CA GLY A 82 -4.17 6.44 27.64
C GLY A 82 -5.18 6.71 26.52
N GLY A 83 -4.89 7.63 25.61
CA GLY A 83 -5.74 7.93 24.46
C GLY A 83 -5.44 7.03 23.24
N ARG A 84 -6.26 7.16 22.22
CA ARG A 84 -6.08 6.54 20.90
C ARG A 84 -6.13 7.62 19.82
N ALA A 85 -5.25 7.56 18.84
CA ALA A 85 -5.18 8.57 17.78
C ALA A 85 -5.16 7.97 16.38
N ILE A 86 -5.83 8.64 15.46
CA ILE A 86 -5.62 8.49 14.03
C ILE A 86 -5.16 9.84 13.49
N ILE A 87 -3.97 9.87 12.92
CA ILE A 87 -3.33 11.08 12.42
C ILE A 87 -3.08 10.96 10.93
N GLU A 88 -3.13 12.09 10.21
CA GLU A 88 -2.89 12.16 8.78
C GLU A 88 -1.66 13.04 8.50
N LEU A 89 -0.68 12.46 7.81
CA LEU A 89 0.31 13.19 7.05
C LEU A 89 -0.16 13.21 5.59
N MET A 90 -0.31 14.40 5.00
CA MET A 90 -0.92 14.53 3.67
C MET A 90 -0.26 13.62 2.63
N TYR A 91 1.06 13.57 2.64
CA TYR A 91 1.87 12.81 1.69
C TYR A 91 2.97 12.03 2.40
N SER A 92 3.27 10.85 1.91
CA SER A 92 4.38 10.03 2.43
C SER A 92 5.75 10.73 2.26
N ASP A 93 5.85 11.67 1.33
CA ASP A 93 7.04 12.50 1.13
C ASP A 93 7.41 13.32 2.38
N PHE A 94 6.43 13.64 3.24
CA PHE A 94 6.64 14.43 4.45
C PHE A 94 6.97 13.60 5.71
N ILE A 95 7.00 12.28 5.59
CA ILE A 95 7.42 11.39 6.68
C ILE A 95 8.79 11.78 7.22
N GLY A 96 9.69 12.24 6.35
CA GLY A 96 11.02 12.71 6.74
C GLY A 96 11.02 13.91 7.70
N ARG A 97 9.97 14.73 7.70
CA ARG A 97 9.81 15.87 8.64
C ARG A 97 9.48 15.42 10.06
N ALA A 98 8.91 14.24 10.21
CA ALA A 98 8.62 13.59 11.49
C ALA A 98 9.52 12.35 11.69
N GLY A 99 10.74 12.37 11.18
CA GLY A 99 11.61 11.21 11.14
C GLY A 99 11.93 10.66 12.53
N ASP A 100 12.39 11.49 13.47
CA ASP A 100 12.68 11.03 14.84
C ASP A 100 11.42 10.53 15.54
N GLU A 101 10.32 11.27 15.39
CA GLU A 101 9.04 10.93 16.01
C GLU A 101 8.53 9.57 15.55
N ILE A 102 8.71 9.23 14.27
CA ILE A 102 8.29 7.95 13.72
C ILE A 102 9.32 6.85 14.03
N PHE A 103 10.62 7.09 13.72
CA PHE A 103 11.65 6.05 13.73
C PHE A 103 12.12 5.69 15.15
N ASN A 104 12.10 6.65 16.06
CA ASN A 104 12.59 6.48 17.43
C ASN A 104 11.44 6.47 18.45
N GLN A 105 10.54 7.43 18.37
CA GLN A 105 9.51 7.57 19.39
C GLN A 105 8.36 6.59 19.16
N LEU A 106 7.64 6.71 18.02
CA LEU A 106 6.49 5.85 17.71
C LEU A 106 6.89 4.37 17.64
N ALA A 107 7.99 4.07 16.98
CA ALA A 107 8.41 2.69 16.78
C ALA A 107 8.96 2.00 18.05
N LYS A 108 9.49 2.72 19.02
CA LYS A 108 10.33 2.12 20.07
C LYS A 108 9.81 2.28 21.50
N TRP A 109 8.92 3.23 21.79
CA TRP A 109 8.46 3.47 23.16
C TRP A 109 7.87 2.23 23.84
N GLN A 110 7.11 1.44 23.11
CA GLN A 110 6.58 0.18 23.65
C GLN A 110 7.68 -0.76 24.12
N ALA A 111 8.73 -0.95 23.30
CA ALA A 111 9.87 -1.78 23.66
C ALA A 111 10.72 -1.16 24.78
N MET A 112 10.95 0.16 24.75
CA MET A 112 11.72 0.87 25.79
C MET A 112 11.03 0.87 27.14
N SER A 113 9.69 0.80 27.18
CA SER A 113 8.91 0.66 28.39
C SER A 113 8.72 -0.79 28.86
N ALA A 114 9.44 -1.74 28.26
CA ALA A 114 9.25 -3.17 28.52
C ALA A 114 7.79 -3.66 28.30
N GLY A 115 7.03 -3.02 27.40
CA GLY A 115 5.64 -3.35 27.11
C GLY A 115 4.60 -2.70 28.00
N GLU A 116 5.00 -1.83 28.95
CA GLU A 116 4.08 -1.12 29.83
C GLU A 116 3.24 -0.08 29.09
N LEU A 117 3.81 0.55 28.06
CA LEU A 117 3.14 1.56 27.25
C LEU A 117 2.58 0.95 25.97
N ASN A 118 1.33 1.27 25.67
CA ASN A 118 0.71 1.01 24.38
C ASN A 118 0.73 2.28 23.53
N LEU A 119 0.91 2.12 22.23
CA LEU A 119 0.86 3.22 21.27
C LEU A 119 -0.21 2.96 20.21
N PRO A 120 -1.49 3.03 20.56
CA PRO A 120 -2.60 2.78 19.64
C PRO A 120 -2.80 3.96 18.69
N ILE A 121 -1.83 4.11 17.77
CA ILE A 121 -1.78 5.21 16.81
C ILE A 121 -1.85 4.64 15.40
N VAL A 122 -2.77 5.17 14.60
CA VAL A 122 -2.80 4.95 13.16
C VAL A 122 -2.26 6.20 12.47
N LEU A 123 -1.10 6.07 11.85
CA LEU A 123 -0.51 7.09 10.99
C LEU A 123 -0.95 6.83 9.55
N ARG A 124 -1.85 7.64 9.02
CA ARG A 124 -2.26 7.63 7.63
C ARG A 124 -1.32 8.49 6.80
N ALA A 125 -0.85 7.97 5.68
CA ALA A 125 -0.02 8.72 4.74
C ALA A 125 -0.37 8.34 3.30
N SER A 126 -0.60 9.33 2.44
CA SER A 126 -0.90 9.07 1.04
C SER A 126 0.38 8.83 0.24
N ILE A 127 0.31 7.88 -0.70
CA ILE A 127 1.32 7.66 -1.72
C ILE A 127 0.82 8.30 -3.01
N GLY A 128 1.66 9.15 -3.61
CA GLY A 128 1.20 10.12 -4.55
C GLY A 128 1.04 9.68 -5.98
N SER A 129 0.32 10.53 -6.67
CA SER A 129 0.29 10.63 -8.12
C SER A 129 -0.12 12.05 -8.53
N LYS A 130 0.30 12.49 -9.69
CA LYS A 130 -0.07 13.76 -10.36
C LYS A 130 0.52 15.05 -9.76
N TYR A 131 1.13 15.02 -8.59
CA TYR A 131 1.57 16.22 -7.89
C TYR A 131 3.08 16.47 -7.97
N GLY A 132 3.82 15.67 -8.76
CA GLY A 132 5.24 15.86 -9.01
C GLY A 132 6.15 15.44 -7.86
N ALA A 133 7.40 15.85 -7.92
CA ALA A 133 8.52 15.32 -7.15
C ALA A 133 8.34 15.28 -5.62
N GLN A 134 7.64 16.24 -5.04
CA GLN A 134 7.52 16.40 -3.59
C GLN A 134 6.26 15.76 -2.99
N HIS A 135 5.38 15.15 -3.82
CA HIS A 135 4.05 14.71 -3.39
C HIS A 135 3.63 13.37 -4.01
N SER A 136 4.55 12.68 -4.69
CA SER A 136 4.18 11.52 -5.50
C SER A 136 5.06 10.30 -5.29
N GLN A 137 5.98 10.32 -4.33
CA GLN A 137 6.91 9.23 -4.12
C GLN A 137 6.36 8.17 -3.17
N ASP A 138 6.69 6.91 -3.42
CA ASP A 138 6.38 5.79 -2.53
C ASP A 138 7.51 5.60 -1.50
N TRP A 139 7.22 5.90 -0.24
CA TRP A 139 8.16 5.75 0.87
C TRP A 139 7.90 4.51 1.74
N THR A 140 7.11 3.55 1.25
CA THR A 140 6.81 2.31 2.00
C THR A 140 8.07 1.58 2.43
N SER A 141 9.07 1.50 1.55
CA SER A 141 10.32 0.79 1.79
C SER A 141 11.14 1.36 2.95
N LEU A 142 11.11 2.68 3.15
CA LEU A 142 11.77 3.32 4.27
C LEU A 142 11.20 2.83 5.60
N LEU A 143 9.87 2.78 5.71
CA LEU A 143 9.22 2.40 6.96
C LEU A 143 9.23 0.89 7.20
N THR A 144 9.26 0.06 6.16
CA THR A 144 9.42 -1.39 6.34
C THR A 144 10.78 -1.77 6.93
N HIS A 145 11.75 -0.86 6.89
CA HIS A 145 13.07 -1.04 7.52
C HIS A 145 13.06 -0.72 9.02
N ILE A 146 12.02 -0.08 9.55
CA ILE A 146 11.94 0.37 10.94
C ILE A 146 11.22 -0.68 11.79
N PRO A 147 11.93 -1.43 12.69
CA PRO A 147 11.29 -2.36 13.59
C PRO A 147 10.35 -1.64 14.58
N GLY A 148 9.23 -2.29 14.92
CA GLY A 148 8.25 -1.77 15.89
C GLY A 148 7.01 -1.15 15.25
N LEU A 149 6.96 -1.04 13.92
CA LEU A 149 5.80 -0.55 13.18
C LEU A 149 5.07 -1.68 12.47
N SER A 150 3.73 -1.69 12.52
CA SER A 150 2.91 -2.43 11.57
C SER A 150 2.67 -1.58 10.33
N ILE A 151 2.74 -2.17 9.13
CA ILE A 151 2.62 -1.43 7.87
C ILE A 151 1.63 -2.14 6.96
N VAL A 152 0.60 -1.42 6.55
CA VAL A 152 -0.44 -1.90 5.64
C VAL A 152 -0.61 -0.96 4.45
N TYR A 153 -0.95 -1.54 3.31
CA TYR A 153 -1.17 -0.81 2.07
C TYR A 153 -2.25 -1.51 1.23
N PRO A 154 -3.54 -1.26 1.53
CA PRO A 154 -4.64 -1.88 0.80
C PRO A 154 -4.74 -1.37 -0.63
N ALA A 155 -5.14 -2.26 -1.54
CA ALA A 155 -5.41 -1.93 -2.93
C ALA A 155 -6.90 -1.92 -3.28
N THR A 156 -7.78 -2.39 -2.39
CA THR A 156 -9.23 -2.49 -2.63
C THR A 156 -10.05 -1.86 -1.50
N PRO A 157 -11.28 -1.40 -1.80
CA PRO A 157 -12.19 -0.86 -0.78
C PRO A 157 -12.49 -1.83 0.36
N TYR A 158 -12.72 -3.12 0.06
CA TYR A 158 -12.94 -4.15 1.06
C TYR A 158 -11.76 -4.23 2.05
N ASP A 159 -10.56 -4.31 1.51
CA ASP A 159 -9.36 -4.41 2.37
C ASP A 159 -9.09 -3.12 3.12
N ALA A 160 -9.32 -1.96 2.50
CA ALA A 160 -9.14 -0.67 3.13
C ALA A 160 -10.01 -0.53 4.39
N LYS A 161 -11.31 -0.88 4.30
CA LYS A 161 -12.21 -0.88 5.45
C LYS A 161 -11.78 -1.86 6.53
N GLY A 162 -11.48 -3.10 6.13
CA GLY A 162 -11.14 -4.16 7.08
C GLY A 162 -9.79 -3.96 7.76
N LEU A 163 -8.77 -3.49 7.04
CA LEU A 163 -7.45 -3.17 7.59
C LEU A 163 -7.49 -1.92 8.47
N MET A 164 -8.27 -0.89 8.10
CA MET A 164 -8.47 0.29 8.94
C MET A 164 -9.15 -0.10 10.26
N ALA A 165 -10.16 -0.96 10.20
CA ALA A 165 -10.80 -1.50 11.41
C ALA A 165 -9.82 -2.30 12.29
N SER A 166 -8.93 -3.08 11.69
CA SER A 166 -7.87 -3.79 12.43
C SER A 166 -6.86 -2.82 13.05
N SER A 167 -6.43 -1.81 12.30
CA SER A 167 -5.50 -0.78 12.78
C SER A 167 -6.05 -0.01 13.97
N LEU A 168 -7.32 0.39 13.90
CA LEU A 168 -7.99 1.12 14.98
C LEU A 168 -8.30 0.25 16.20
N CYS A 169 -8.21 -1.07 16.09
CA CYS A 169 -8.28 -2.01 17.22
C CYS A 169 -6.91 -2.39 17.80
N SER A 170 -5.82 -2.11 17.08
CA SER A 170 -4.49 -2.45 17.55
C SER A 170 -4.06 -1.57 18.72
N ASN A 171 -3.25 -2.13 19.61
CA ASN A 171 -2.50 -1.37 20.61
C ASN A 171 -1.09 -1.00 20.15
N ASP A 172 -0.69 -1.52 19.01
CA ASP A 172 0.61 -1.25 18.37
C ASP A 172 0.45 -0.18 17.28
N PRO A 173 1.49 0.62 17.04
CA PRO A 173 1.43 1.65 16.02
C PRO A 173 1.33 1.04 14.63
N THR A 174 0.43 1.59 13.83
CA THR A 174 0.21 1.17 12.45
C THR A 174 0.43 2.34 11.50
N VAL A 175 1.30 2.16 10.50
CA VAL A 175 1.38 3.05 9.35
C VAL A 175 0.45 2.51 8.26
N PHE A 176 -0.50 3.32 7.88
CA PHE A 176 -1.53 3.01 6.91
C PHE A 176 -1.29 3.81 5.63
N PHE A 177 -0.72 3.15 4.63
CA PHE A 177 -0.49 3.79 3.33
C PHE A 177 -1.73 3.74 2.44
N GLU A 178 -1.96 4.81 1.71
CA GLU A 178 -3.12 5.00 0.84
C GLU A 178 -2.68 5.55 -0.52
N SER A 179 -2.92 4.80 -1.61
CA SER A 179 -2.59 5.30 -2.93
C SER A 179 -3.61 6.35 -3.40
N GLN A 180 -3.12 7.51 -3.82
CA GLN A 180 -3.95 8.58 -4.40
C GLN A 180 -4.68 8.13 -5.67
N ARG A 181 -4.15 7.13 -6.39
CA ARG A 181 -4.78 6.55 -7.57
C ARG A 181 -6.01 5.70 -7.24
N LEU A 182 -6.14 5.29 -5.97
CA LEU A 182 -7.15 4.31 -5.55
C LEU A 182 -8.32 4.92 -4.79
N TYR A 183 -8.25 6.18 -4.33
CA TYR A 183 -9.33 6.76 -3.52
C TYR A 183 -10.72 6.68 -4.17
N ASP A 184 -10.79 6.84 -5.50
CA ASP A 184 -12.04 6.79 -6.25
C ASP A 184 -12.30 5.40 -6.90
N LYS A 185 -11.43 4.41 -6.66
CA LYS A 185 -11.69 3.04 -7.11
C LYS A 185 -12.78 2.40 -6.29
N VAL A 186 -13.72 1.76 -6.99
CA VAL A 186 -14.83 1.02 -6.39
C VAL A 186 -14.47 -0.45 -6.17
N GLU A 187 -15.18 -1.11 -5.26
CA GLU A 187 -15.00 -2.55 -5.02
C GLU A 187 -15.48 -3.38 -6.21
N ILE A 188 -14.62 -4.27 -6.69
CA ILE A 188 -14.91 -5.17 -7.82
C ILE A 188 -14.52 -6.64 -7.53
N PHE A 189 -13.89 -6.93 -6.40
CA PHE A 189 -13.35 -8.27 -6.09
C PHE A 189 -14.26 -9.08 -5.18
N THR A 190 -15.14 -8.44 -4.45
CA THR A 190 -16.04 -9.09 -3.50
C THR A 190 -17.43 -9.20 -4.09
N GLU A 191 -17.98 -10.42 -4.17
CA GLU A 191 -19.22 -10.76 -4.86
C GLU A 191 -20.39 -9.80 -4.54
N ASN A 192 -20.55 -9.40 -3.28
CA ASN A 192 -21.60 -8.48 -2.83
C ASN A 192 -21.09 -7.06 -2.53
N GLY A 193 -19.88 -6.74 -2.99
CA GLY A 193 -19.20 -5.48 -2.68
C GLY A 193 -18.78 -5.37 -1.21
N VAL A 194 -18.56 -4.15 -0.73
CA VAL A 194 -18.11 -3.90 0.64
C VAL A 194 -19.26 -4.10 1.64
N PRO A 195 -19.16 -5.00 2.63
CA PRO A 195 -20.21 -5.20 3.64
C PRO A 195 -20.52 -3.91 4.42
N LYS A 196 -21.80 -3.64 4.70
CA LYS A 196 -22.22 -2.55 5.61
C LYS A 196 -21.76 -2.82 7.05
N ASN A 197 -21.81 -4.09 7.46
CA ASN A 197 -21.45 -4.50 8.80
C ASN A 197 -19.96 -4.28 9.07
N TYR A 198 -19.63 -4.16 10.34
CA TYR A 198 -18.25 -4.12 10.80
C TYR A 198 -17.55 -5.45 10.57
N TYR A 199 -16.33 -5.41 10.05
CA TYR A 199 -15.43 -6.56 9.93
C TYR A 199 -13.98 -6.10 10.00
N LYS A 200 -13.07 -7.04 10.24
CA LYS A 200 -11.62 -6.81 10.26
C LYS A 200 -10.95 -7.70 9.22
N VAL A 201 -9.89 -7.18 8.63
CA VAL A 201 -8.93 -7.96 7.84
C VAL A 201 -7.65 -8.08 8.67
N PRO A 202 -7.16 -9.30 8.93
CA PRO A 202 -5.98 -9.50 9.77
C PRO A 202 -4.72 -8.99 9.09
N PHE A 203 -3.80 -8.46 9.88
CA PHE A 203 -2.44 -8.13 9.43
C PHE A 203 -1.67 -9.42 9.07
N GLY A 204 -0.69 -9.30 8.18
CA GLY A 204 0.17 -10.41 7.78
C GLY A 204 -0.56 -11.49 6.95
N LYS A 205 -1.70 -11.16 6.35
CA LYS A 205 -2.41 -12.06 5.44
C LYS A 205 -2.58 -11.39 4.08
N ALA A 206 -1.88 -11.93 3.10
CA ALA A 206 -2.07 -11.57 1.69
C ALA A 206 -3.37 -12.17 1.15
N VAL A 207 -3.74 -11.79 -0.06
CA VAL A 207 -4.92 -12.36 -0.74
C VAL A 207 -4.59 -12.73 -2.18
N LYS A 208 -5.07 -13.89 -2.60
CA LYS A 208 -5.01 -14.31 -3.98
C LYS A 208 -6.16 -13.67 -4.75
N ARG A 209 -5.83 -12.79 -5.69
CA ARG A 209 -6.81 -12.11 -6.55
C ARG A 209 -7.12 -12.91 -7.81
N ARG A 210 -6.16 -13.69 -8.28
CA ARG A 210 -6.31 -14.58 -9.41
C ARG A 210 -5.51 -15.85 -9.16
N SER A 211 -6.09 -17.01 -9.41
CA SER A 211 -5.38 -18.29 -9.41
C SER A 211 -4.69 -18.51 -10.76
N GLY A 212 -3.51 -19.12 -10.73
CA GLY A 212 -2.73 -19.46 -11.91
C GLY A 212 -1.62 -20.47 -11.57
N LYS A 213 -0.90 -20.95 -12.57
CA LYS A 213 0.08 -22.05 -12.40
C LYS A 213 1.44 -21.81 -13.05
N ASP A 214 1.60 -20.76 -13.89
CA ASP A 214 2.79 -20.60 -14.67
C ASP A 214 3.77 -19.56 -14.10
N ILE A 215 3.23 -18.51 -13.46
CA ILE A 215 3.99 -17.45 -12.82
C ILE A 215 3.18 -16.85 -11.66
N THR A 216 3.86 -16.51 -10.57
CA THR A 216 3.32 -15.71 -9.46
C THR A 216 3.68 -14.24 -9.70
N ILE A 217 2.67 -13.36 -9.68
CA ILE A 217 2.84 -11.92 -9.66
C ILE A 217 2.39 -11.43 -8.29
N LEU A 218 3.36 -10.97 -7.47
CA LEU A 218 3.07 -10.32 -6.19
C LEU A 218 2.93 -8.82 -6.42
N THR A 219 1.86 -8.22 -5.93
CA THR A 219 1.59 -6.79 -6.08
C THR A 219 1.55 -6.07 -4.73
N ILE A 220 2.00 -4.83 -4.72
CA ILE A 220 1.99 -3.95 -3.56
C ILE A 220 1.24 -2.66 -3.95
N GLY A 221 0.14 -2.37 -3.24
CA GLY A 221 -0.66 -1.17 -3.48
C GLY A 221 -1.29 -1.13 -4.88
N ALA A 222 -1.23 0.03 -5.54
CA ALA A 222 -1.94 0.25 -6.82
C ALA A 222 -1.43 -0.59 -7.98
N SER A 223 -0.24 -1.20 -7.87
CA SER A 223 0.31 -2.10 -8.90
C SER A 223 -0.57 -3.35 -9.16
N LEU A 224 -1.52 -3.64 -8.27
CA LEU A 224 -2.50 -4.71 -8.46
C LEU A 224 -3.25 -4.57 -9.79
N TYR A 225 -3.67 -3.37 -10.13
CA TYR A 225 -4.49 -3.14 -11.32
C TYR A 225 -3.69 -3.34 -12.61
N ALA A 226 -2.43 -2.87 -12.64
CA ALA A 226 -1.53 -3.14 -13.77
C ALA A 226 -1.27 -4.64 -13.96
N ALA A 227 -1.13 -5.40 -12.87
CA ALA A 227 -0.95 -6.84 -12.92
C ALA A 227 -2.21 -7.58 -13.42
N LEU A 228 -3.40 -7.12 -13.03
CA LEU A 228 -4.66 -7.67 -13.53
C LEU A 228 -4.82 -7.42 -15.03
N ASP A 229 -4.56 -6.19 -15.49
CA ASP A 229 -4.62 -5.85 -16.92
C ASP A 229 -3.62 -6.69 -17.73
N ALA A 230 -2.37 -6.82 -17.25
CA ALA A 230 -1.38 -7.67 -17.88
C ALA A 230 -1.81 -9.14 -17.94
N SER A 231 -2.51 -9.63 -16.91
CA SER A 231 -2.95 -11.04 -16.85
C SER A 231 -3.96 -11.41 -17.93
N ILE A 232 -4.77 -10.43 -18.39
CA ILE A 232 -5.74 -10.62 -19.48
C ILE A 232 -5.00 -10.90 -20.80
N GLU A 233 -3.91 -10.18 -21.05
CA GLU A 233 -3.10 -10.41 -22.26
C GLU A 233 -2.25 -11.67 -22.14
N LEU A 234 -1.67 -11.95 -20.97
CA LEU A 234 -0.85 -13.14 -20.76
C LEU A 234 -1.61 -14.45 -20.97
N ILE A 235 -2.90 -14.51 -20.60
CA ILE A 235 -3.71 -15.73 -20.85
C ILE A 235 -3.92 -15.97 -22.34
N ASN A 236 -4.00 -14.92 -23.19
CA ASN A 236 -4.07 -15.04 -24.65
C ASN A 236 -2.82 -15.69 -25.24
N HIS A 237 -1.69 -15.62 -24.53
CA HIS A 237 -0.42 -16.26 -24.87
C HIS A 237 -0.20 -17.59 -24.11
N ASN A 238 -1.26 -18.18 -23.52
CA ASN A 238 -1.19 -19.40 -22.72
C ASN A 238 -0.20 -19.30 -21.54
N ILE A 239 -0.17 -18.14 -20.86
CA ILE A 239 0.54 -17.92 -19.60
C ILE A 239 -0.49 -17.67 -18.52
N ASP A 240 -0.66 -18.63 -17.62
CA ASP A 240 -1.64 -18.59 -16.56
C ASP A 240 -1.02 -18.01 -15.27
N THR A 241 -1.37 -16.76 -14.97
CA THR A 241 -0.77 -15.98 -13.88
C THR A 241 -1.52 -16.16 -12.57
N GLU A 242 -0.81 -16.44 -11.48
CA GLU A 242 -1.32 -16.29 -10.12
C GLU A 242 -1.00 -14.87 -9.63
N ILE A 243 -2.02 -14.10 -9.19
CA ILE A 243 -1.83 -12.75 -8.68
C ILE A 243 -2.13 -12.73 -7.18
N ILE A 244 -1.14 -12.30 -6.41
CA ILE A 244 -1.21 -12.12 -4.96
C ILE A 244 -1.08 -10.64 -4.64
N ASP A 245 -2.06 -10.10 -3.89
CA ASP A 245 -2.03 -8.76 -3.34
C ASP A 245 -1.52 -8.83 -1.89
N ALA A 246 -0.42 -8.14 -1.62
CA ALA A 246 0.26 -8.19 -0.32
C ALA A 246 -0.58 -7.63 0.82
N ARG A 247 -1.31 -6.53 0.63
CA ARG A 247 -2.15 -5.80 1.59
C ARG A 247 -1.43 -5.34 2.86
N SER A 248 -0.54 -6.17 3.40
CA SER A 248 0.22 -5.97 4.63
C SER A 248 1.69 -6.21 4.33
N LEU A 249 2.53 -5.24 4.66
CA LEU A 249 3.98 -5.30 4.42
C LEU A 249 4.73 -5.71 5.68
N VAL A 250 4.26 -5.26 6.84
CA VAL A 250 4.79 -5.66 8.15
C VAL A 250 3.60 -5.89 9.08
N PRO A 251 3.35 -7.12 9.51
CA PRO A 251 3.99 -8.38 9.08
C PRO A 251 3.61 -8.73 7.63
N PHE A 252 4.46 -9.54 6.96
CA PHE A 252 4.27 -9.98 5.57
C PHE A 252 3.91 -11.48 5.50
N ASP A 253 3.04 -11.85 4.57
CA ASP A 253 2.58 -13.25 4.38
C ASP A 253 3.54 -14.06 3.50
N TYR A 254 4.67 -14.45 4.05
CA TYR A 254 5.62 -15.33 3.36
C TYR A 254 5.04 -16.72 3.09
N GLU A 255 4.13 -17.21 3.93
CA GLU A 255 3.53 -18.54 3.75
C GLU A 255 2.77 -18.63 2.43
N MET A 256 1.86 -17.68 2.18
CA MET A 256 1.11 -17.62 0.93
C MET A 256 2.02 -17.49 -0.28
N LEU A 257 3.00 -16.56 -0.22
CA LEU A 257 3.91 -16.33 -1.33
C LEU A 257 4.79 -17.54 -1.64
N LEU A 258 5.40 -18.15 -0.64
CA LEU A 258 6.26 -19.33 -0.83
C LEU A 258 5.47 -20.53 -1.37
N ASN A 259 4.23 -20.74 -0.92
CA ASN A 259 3.38 -21.79 -1.44
C ASN A 259 3.01 -21.56 -2.92
N SER A 260 2.74 -20.32 -3.31
CA SER A 260 2.49 -19.97 -4.70
C SER A 260 3.75 -20.18 -5.57
N VAL A 261 4.91 -19.71 -5.12
CA VAL A 261 6.18 -19.89 -5.84
C VAL A 261 6.56 -21.36 -5.99
N LYS A 262 6.29 -22.20 -5.00
CA LYS A 262 6.49 -23.67 -5.12
C LYS A 262 5.65 -24.28 -6.24
N LEU A 263 4.46 -23.75 -6.48
CA LEU A 263 3.56 -24.20 -7.56
C LEU A 263 4.03 -23.70 -8.93
N THR A 264 4.29 -22.40 -9.05
CA THR A 264 4.57 -21.75 -10.34
C THR A 264 6.02 -21.83 -10.76
N GLY A 265 6.94 -21.77 -9.81
CA GLY A 265 8.38 -21.73 -10.02
C GLY A 265 8.93 -20.38 -10.50
N ARG A 266 8.10 -19.36 -10.66
CA ARG A 266 8.48 -18.03 -11.16
C ARG A 266 7.84 -16.96 -10.31
N LEU A 267 8.58 -15.89 -10.02
CA LEU A 267 8.11 -14.76 -9.23
C LEU A 267 8.45 -13.45 -9.90
N LEU A 268 7.42 -12.63 -10.12
CA LEU A 268 7.53 -11.21 -10.43
C LEU A 268 6.92 -10.43 -9.26
N ILE A 269 7.64 -9.41 -8.76
CA ILE A 269 7.14 -8.48 -7.74
C ILE A 269 6.93 -7.13 -8.40
N VAL A 270 5.76 -6.54 -8.23
CA VAL A 270 5.41 -5.23 -8.82
C VAL A 270 5.04 -4.27 -7.70
N SER A 271 5.70 -3.11 -7.68
CA SER A 271 5.51 -2.06 -6.67
C SER A 271 5.70 -0.68 -7.29
N GLU A 272 5.06 0.34 -6.73
CA GLU A 272 5.28 1.74 -7.15
C GLU A 272 6.51 2.38 -6.49
N ALA A 273 7.09 1.73 -5.48
CA ALA A 273 8.32 2.19 -4.85
C ALA A 273 9.49 2.16 -5.84
N VAL A 274 10.44 3.09 -5.68
CA VAL A 274 11.72 3.04 -6.41
C VAL A 274 12.36 1.68 -6.17
N GLU A 275 12.81 1.03 -7.25
CA GLU A 275 13.31 -0.35 -7.17
C GLU A 275 14.53 -0.48 -6.26
N ARG A 276 15.44 0.51 -6.31
CA ARG A 276 16.64 0.53 -5.48
C ARG A 276 16.27 0.53 -3.99
N GLY A 277 16.74 -0.48 -3.26
CA GLY A 277 16.54 -0.59 -1.82
C GLY A 277 15.08 -0.80 -1.40
N SER A 278 14.21 -1.18 -2.33
CA SER A 278 12.80 -1.41 -2.02
C SER A 278 12.56 -2.67 -1.16
N PHE A 279 11.43 -2.72 -0.49
CA PHE A 279 11.00 -3.92 0.23
C PHE A 279 10.82 -5.14 -0.69
N ALA A 280 10.54 -4.90 -1.98
CA ALA A 280 10.50 -5.95 -2.99
C ALA A 280 11.84 -6.71 -3.10
N ASN A 281 12.98 -6.03 -2.94
CA ASN A 281 14.29 -6.69 -2.91
C ASN A 281 14.46 -7.63 -1.71
N THR A 282 13.96 -7.24 -0.54
CA THR A 282 13.95 -8.11 0.64
C THR A 282 13.09 -9.35 0.42
N ILE A 283 11.90 -9.17 -0.18
CA ILE A 283 11.01 -10.29 -0.51
C ILE A 283 11.69 -11.23 -1.53
N ALA A 284 12.25 -10.68 -2.63
CA ALA A 284 12.92 -11.46 -3.65
C ALA A 284 14.10 -12.27 -3.08
N THR A 285 14.90 -11.66 -2.22
CA THR A 285 16.02 -12.30 -1.52
C THR A 285 15.53 -13.44 -0.62
N ASN A 286 14.48 -13.22 0.17
CA ASN A 286 13.92 -14.24 1.03
C ASN A 286 13.32 -15.41 0.23
N VAL A 287 12.62 -15.14 -0.86
CA VAL A 287 12.10 -16.19 -1.74
C VAL A 287 13.25 -16.96 -2.38
N SER A 288 14.30 -16.28 -2.85
CA SER A 288 15.50 -16.94 -3.38
C SER A 288 16.16 -17.84 -2.33
N LYS A 289 16.17 -17.45 -1.06
CA LYS A 289 16.73 -18.24 0.03
C LYS A 289 15.85 -19.46 0.39
N PHE A 290 14.54 -19.25 0.53
CA PHE A 290 13.65 -20.28 1.11
C PHE A 290 12.96 -21.17 0.06
N ALA A 291 12.88 -20.74 -1.20
CA ALA A 291 12.27 -21.49 -2.29
C ALA A 291 13.25 -21.79 -3.45
N PHE A 292 14.56 -21.64 -3.25
CA PHE A 292 15.58 -21.78 -4.32
C PHE A 292 15.39 -23.03 -5.18
N LYS A 293 15.15 -24.17 -4.57
CA LYS A 293 14.97 -25.47 -5.29
C LYS A 293 13.70 -25.53 -6.14
N ASN A 294 12.76 -24.63 -5.93
CA ASN A 294 11.49 -24.58 -6.65
C ASN A 294 11.53 -23.54 -7.79
N LEU A 295 12.52 -22.66 -7.79
CA LEU A 295 12.63 -21.60 -8.78
C LEU A 295 13.10 -22.14 -10.13
N LYS A 296 12.38 -21.78 -11.18
CA LYS A 296 12.72 -22.04 -12.60
C LYS A 296 13.46 -20.84 -13.24
N ALA A 297 13.38 -19.68 -12.60
CA ALA A 297 14.06 -18.44 -12.98
C ALA A 297 14.30 -17.59 -11.72
N SER A 298 15.21 -16.63 -11.81
CA SER A 298 15.42 -15.66 -10.73
C SER A 298 14.15 -14.86 -10.47
N PRO A 299 13.80 -14.55 -9.21
CA PRO A 299 12.78 -13.57 -8.92
C PRO A 299 13.11 -12.23 -9.55
N MET A 300 12.14 -11.63 -10.22
CA MET A 300 12.27 -10.34 -10.89
C MET A 300 11.42 -9.28 -10.17
N ILE A 301 11.81 -8.03 -10.32
CA ILE A 301 11.13 -6.88 -9.71
C ILE A 301 10.84 -5.85 -10.81
N ILE A 302 9.66 -5.25 -10.75
CA ILE A 302 9.33 -4.00 -11.43
C ILE A 302 8.96 -3.00 -10.35
N GLY A 303 9.80 -1.98 -10.21
CA GLY A 303 9.54 -0.81 -9.39
C GLY A 303 9.53 0.47 -10.23
N ALA A 304 9.30 1.61 -9.59
CA ALA A 304 9.60 2.88 -10.22
C ALA A 304 11.10 2.96 -10.53
N PRO A 305 11.50 3.62 -11.62
CA PRO A 305 12.91 3.83 -11.94
C PRO A 305 13.59 4.62 -10.81
N ASN A 306 14.90 4.44 -10.69
CA ASN A 306 15.70 5.21 -9.74
C ASN A 306 15.84 6.66 -10.20
N TRP A 307 14.74 7.36 -10.13
CA TRP A 307 14.56 8.73 -10.60
C TRP A 307 13.63 9.50 -9.66
N ILE A 308 13.64 10.81 -9.73
CA ILE A 308 12.69 11.69 -9.04
C ILE A 308 11.33 11.55 -9.73
N ALA A 309 10.25 11.42 -8.96
CA ALA A 309 8.89 11.34 -9.51
C ALA A 309 8.58 12.57 -10.39
N PRO A 310 8.21 12.37 -11.65
CA PRO A 310 7.94 13.46 -12.58
C PRO A 310 6.57 14.10 -12.34
N GLY A 311 6.28 15.18 -13.06
CA GLY A 311 4.94 15.76 -13.12
C GLY A 311 3.93 14.84 -13.81
N ALA A 312 2.64 15.20 -13.70
CA ALA A 312 1.50 14.38 -14.12
C ALA A 312 1.59 13.83 -15.56
N ASP A 313 2.11 14.65 -16.49
CA ASP A 313 2.17 14.26 -17.91
C ASP A 313 3.15 13.10 -18.19
N MET A 314 4.16 12.94 -17.32
CA MET A 314 5.17 11.89 -17.44
C MET A 314 4.97 10.73 -16.46
N GLU A 315 3.94 10.75 -15.66
CA GLU A 315 3.71 9.77 -14.58
C GLU A 315 3.61 8.33 -15.10
N LYS A 316 3.01 8.13 -16.28
CA LYS A 316 2.92 6.81 -16.91
C LYS A 316 4.28 6.19 -17.26
N THR A 317 5.32 7.00 -17.41
CA THR A 317 6.69 6.51 -17.66
C THR A 317 7.44 6.18 -16.37
N TYR A 318 6.90 6.61 -15.23
CA TYR A 318 7.51 6.41 -13.92
C TYR A 318 6.91 5.22 -13.16
N SER A 319 5.61 5.12 -13.11
CA SER A 319 4.95 4.01 -12.39
C SER A 319 4.84 2.77 -13.27
N PRO A 320 4.98 1.56 -12.69
CA PRO A 320 4.79 0.31 -13.42
C PRO A 320 3.43 0.23 -14.12
N GLN A 321 3.44 -0.09 -15.40
CA GLN A 321 2.25 -0.28 -16.24
C GLN A 321 2.11 -1.76 -16.63
N SER A 322 0.95 -2.13 -17.19
CA SER A 322 0.71 -3.48 -17.71
C SER A 322 1.71 -3.89 -18.78
N GLU A 323 2.10 -2.95 -19.64
CA GLU A 323 3.09 -3.16 -20.69
C GLU A 323 4.47 -3.51 -20.14
N ASP A 324 4.91 -2.87 -19.05
CA ASP A 324 6.18 -3.18 -18.38
C ASP A 324 6.18 -4.64 -17.85
N ILE A 325 5.03 -5.06 -17.28
CA ILE A 325 4.84 -6.44 -16.81
C ILE A 325 4.90 -7.43 -17.97
N LEU A 326 4.17 -7.16 -19.06
CA LEU A 326 4.16 -8.01 -20.25
C LEU A 326 5.57 -8.16 -20.83
N ASP A 327 6.26 -7.05 -20.99
CA ASP A 327 7.60 -7.02 -21.56
C ASP A 327 8.60 -7.85 -20.73
N LEU A 328 8.60 -7.69 -19.40
CA LEU A 328 9.47 -8.46 -18.53
C LEU A 328 9.10 -9.95 -18.55
N VAL A 329 7.81 -10.27 -18.46
CA VAL A 329 7.34 -11.66 -18.46
C VAL A 329 7.77 -12.39 -19.74
N PHE A 330 7.60 -11.76 -20.91
CA PHE A 330 8.04 -12.37 -22.17
C PHE A 330 9.56 -12.38 -22.34
N ARG A 331 10.28 -11.40 -21.80
CA ARG A 331 11.74 -11.35 -21.92
C ARG A 331 12.41 -12.38 -21.03
N ASP A 332 12.02 -12.47 -19.75
CA ASP A 332 12.80 -13.16 -18.74
C ASP A 332 12.20 -14.51 -18.32
N PHE A 333 10.89 -14.66 -18.45
CA PHE A 333 10.22 -15.90 -18.00
C PHE A 333 9.72 -16.79 -19.15
N PHE A 334 9.33 -16.21 -20.29
CA PHE A 334 8.76 -16.95 -21.43
C PHE A 334 9.24 -16.39 -22.77
N PRO A 335 10.57 -16.36 -23.04
CA PRO A 335 11.11 -15.77 -24.26
C PRO A 335 10.62 -16.46 -25.53
N GLU A 336 10.27 -17.75 -25.45
CA GLU A 336 9.74 -18.55 -26.55
C GLU A 336 8.31 -18.14 -26.97
N LYS A 337 7.56 -17.47 -26.12
CA LYS A 337 6.19 -17.02 -26.39
C LYS A 337 6.10 -15.58 -26.90
N ARG A 338 7.22 -14.91 -27.08
CA ARG A 338 7.29 -13.50 -27.47
C ARG A 338 6.94 -13.31 -28.95
N ILE A 339 5.82 -12.62 -29.24
CA ILE A 339 5.31 -12.46 -30.61
C ILE A 339 5.81 -11.19 -31.30
N ASN A 340 6.10 -10.10 -30.57
CA ASN A 340 6.54 -8.82 -31.14
C ASN A 340 7.65 -8.14 -30.34
N LYS A 341 8.67 -7.66 -31.05
CA LYS A 341 9.72 -6.80 -30.49
C LYS A 341 9.23 -5.33 -30.46
N ARG A 342 8.17 -4.99 -29.76
CA ARG A 342 7.90 -3.58 -29.44
C ARG A 342 9.01 -3.08 -28.53
N GLY A 343 9.46 -1.85 -28.78
CA GLY A 343 10.63 -1.27 -28.13
C GLY A 343 10.49 -1.28 -26.61
N LEU A 344 11.18 -2.22 -26.01
CA LEU A 344 11.30 -2.39 -24.58
C LEU A 344 12.05 -1.20 -23.97
N ARG A 345 11.69 -0.79 -22.76
CA ARG A 345 12.64 -0.12 -21.87
C ARG A 345 13.94 -0.93 -21.93
N LYS A 346 14.99 -0.34 -22.48
CA LYS A 346 16.27 -1.04 -22.55
C LYS A 346 16.81 -1.10 -21.13
N ASP A 347 17.10 -2.30 -20.62
CA ASP A 347 17.69 -2.47 -19.28
C ASP A 347 18.93 -1.60 -19.05
N TRP A 348 19.66 -1.32 -20.13
CA TRP A 348 20.83 -0.46 -20.10
C TRP A 348 20.51 1.00 -19.77
N ASP A 349 19.41 1.54 -20.28
CA ASP A 349 18.99 2.91 -19.94
C ASP A 349 18.61 3.00 -18.46
N PHE A 350 18.04 1.92 -17.92
CA PHE A 350 17.69 1.81 -16.50
C PHE A 350 18.92 1.70 -15.60
N LEU A 351 19.87 0.84 -15.98
CA LEU A 351 21.12 0.67 -15.25
C LEU A 351 22.01 1.92 -15.33
N ASP A 352 22.03 2.62 -16.45
CA ASP A 352 22.79 3.87 -16.60
C ASP A 352 22.21 5.00 -15.76
N LEU A 353 20.89 5.14 -15.69
CA LEU A 353 20.22 6.08 -14.77
C LEU A 353 20.49 5.69 -13.31
N ALA A 354 20.43 4.40 -12.99
CA ALA A 354 20.73 3.90 -11.64
C ALA A 354 22.19 4.16 -11.21
N LYS A 355 23.15 4.07 -12.15
CA LYS A 355 24.57 4.37 -11.90
C LYS A 355 24.83 5.86 -11.67
N LYS A 356 24.08 6.73 -12.30
CA LYS A 356 24.24 8.18 -12.17
C LYS A 356 23.70 8.75 -10.87
N GLY A 357 22.98 7.95 -10.07
CA GLY A 357 22.42 8.39 -8.81
C GLY A 357 21.33 9.47 -8.92
N LEU A 358 20.76 9.59 -10.11
CA LEU A 358 19.69 10.54 -10.43
C LEU A 358 18.33 9.87 -10.34
#